data_e473bed9b714338bf7c8fbabee3ac48c
#
_entry.id   e473bed9b714338bf7c8fbabee3ac48c
#
_cell.length_a   1.000
_cell.length_b   1.000
_cell.length_c   1.000
_cell.angle_alpha   90.00
_cell.angle_beta   90.00
_cell.angle_gamma   90.00
#
_symmetry.space_group_name_H-M   'P 1'
#
loop_
_entity.id
_entity.type
_entity.pdbx_description
1 polymer ?
#
loop_
_entity_poly.entity_id
_entity_poly.type
_entity_poly.pdbx_seq_one_letter_code
_entity_poly.pdbx_strand_id
1 'polypeptide(L)' 'MKIVWVKNEKDAKSFRMQENMGWNVAKIEDLEETDKKLEELIREQYDMIIISNELSYFSENIIRKYQKSDNINIIINYR' A
#
# COMPACT_ATOMS: atom_id res chain seq x y z
N MET A 1 10.19 10.55 -7.12
CA MET A 1 9.82 9.53 -6.13
C MET A 1 8.55 8.82 -6.56
N LYS A 2 8.57 7.51 -6.53
CA LYS A 2 7.43 6.69 -6.95
C LYS A 2 6.65 6.24 -5.72
N ILE A 3 5.41 6.73 -5.57
CA ILE A 3 4.58 6.50 -4.38
C ILE A 3 3.28 5.81 -4.78
N VAL A 4 2.84 4.84 -3.99
CA VAL A 4 1.55 4.18 -4.20
C VAL A 4 0.76 4.12 -2.89
N TRP A 5 -0.54 4.37 -2.99
CA TRP A 5 -1.49 4.19 -1.89
C TRP A 5 -2.20 2.87 -2.07
N VAL A 6 -2.27 2.08 -0.99
CA VAL A 6 -2.91 0.76 -1.01
C VAL A 6 -4.08 0.76 -0.03
N LYS A 7 -5.27 0.45 -0.52
CA LYS A 7 -6.46 0.47 0.31
C LYS A 7 -7.51 -0.51 -0.19
N ASN A 8 -8.45 -0.85 0.69
CA ASN A 8 -9.58 -1.70 0.33
C ASN A 8 -10.45 -0.99 -0.72
N GLU A 9 -10.92 -1.74 -1.71
CA GLU A 9 -11.78 -1.20 -2.77
C GLU A 9 -13.02 -0.48 -2.20
N LYS A 10 -13.56 -0.96 -1.08
CA LYS A 10 -14.72 -0.34 -0.45
C LYS A 10 -14.45 1.09 0.01
N ASP A 11 -13.20 1.41 0.27
CA ASP A 11 -12.78 2.75 0.70
C ASP A 11 -12.26 3.59 -0.44
N ALA A 12 -12.43 3.12 -1.68
CA ALA A 12 -11.85 3.78 -2.86
C ALA A 12 -12.27 5.25 -3.01
N LYS A 13 -13.44 5.61 -2.48
CA LYS A 13 -13.91 6.99 -2.56
C LYS A 13 -12.97 7.98 -1.90
N SER A 14 -12.26 7.57 -0.86
CA SER A 14 -11.32 8.44 -0.15
C SER A 14 -10.04 8.69 -0.94
N PHE A 15 -9.86 8.02 -2.09
CA PHE A 15 -8.68 8.17 -2.93
C PHE A 15 -8.83 9.15 -4.08
N ARG A 16 -10.01 9.71 -4.28
CA ARG A 16 -10.23 10.63 -5.41
C ARG A 16 -9.23 11.78 -5.42
N MET A 17 -8.92 12.31 -4.24
CA MET A 17 -7.96 13.40 -4.15
C MET A 17 -6.57 12.94 -4.60
N GLN A 18 -6.12 11.78 -4.12
CA GLN A 18 -4.82 11.24 -4.48
C GLN A 18 -4.74 10.94 -5.97
N GLU A 19 -5.79 10.33 -6.54
CA GLU A 19 -5.84 10.04 -7.96
C GLU A 19 -5.81 11.31 -8.79
N ASN A 20 -6.54 12.35 -8.36
CA ASN A 20 -6.58 13.63 -9.05
C ASN A 20 -5.23 14.35 -9.00
N MET A 21 -4.43 14.06 -7.97
CA MET A 21 -3.08 14.63 -7.85
C MET A 21 -2.04 13.83 -8.65
N GLY A 22 -2.48 12.80 -9.36
CA GLY A 22 -1.59 11.98 -10.17
C GLY A 22 -0.84 10.91 -9.38
N TRP A 23 -1.26 10.63 -8.13
CA TRP A 23 -0.64 9.58 -7.34
C TRP A 23 -1.19 8.21 -7.73
N ASN A 24 -0.33 7.20 -7.64
CA ASN A 24 -0.75 5.84 -7.93
C ASN A 24 -1.58 5.28 -6.77
N VAL A 25 -2.66 4.59 -7.11
CA VAL A 25 -3.56 3.99 -6.12
C VAL A 25 -3.76 2.52 -6.48
N ALA A 26 -3.55 1.63 -5.53
CA ALA A 26 -3.80 0.21 -5.67
C ALA A 26 -5.01 -0.16 -4.81
N LYS A 27 -6.05 -0.69 -5.44
CA LYS A 27 -7.29 -1.09 -4.77
C LYS A 27 -7.28 -2.59 -4.59
N ILE A 28 -7.56 -3.05 -3.37
CA ILE A 28 -7.59 -4.48 -3.04
C ILE A 28 -9.03 -4.90 -2.77
N GLU A 29 -9.54 -5.84 -3.56
CA GLU A 29 -10.87 -6.40 -3.38
C GLU A 29 -10.89 -7.46 -2.29
N ASP A 30 -9.93 -8.38 -2.34
CA ASP A 30 -9.81 -9.49 -1.41
C ASP A 30 -8.70 -9.19 -0.43
N LEU A 31 -9.07 -9.01 0.84
CA LEU A 31 -8.12 -8.66 1.89
C LEU A 31 -7.01 -9.71 2.05
N GLU A 32 -7.32 -10.97 1.76
CA GLU A 32 -6.33 -12.04 1.85
C GLU A 32 -5.25 -11.97 0.77
N GLU A 33 -5.49 -11.22 -0.29
CA GLU A 33 -4.51 -11.02 -1.35
C GLU A 33 -3.58 -9.83 -1.11
N THR A 34 -3.67 -9.20 0.06
CA THR A 34 -2.85 -8.04 0.38
C THR A 34 -1.35 -8.35 0.28
N ASP A 35 -0.92 -9.50 0.77
CA ASP A 35 0.48 -9.91 0.70
C ASP A 35 0.97 -9.96 -0.75
N LYS A 36 0.18 -10.59 -1.61
CA LYS A 36 0.53 -10.72 -3.01
C LYS A 36 0.65 -9.36 -3.70
N LYS A 37 -0.29 -8.47 -3.38
CA LYS A 37 -0.27 -7.13 -3.96
C LYS A 37 0.93 -6.32 -3.50
N LEU A 38 1.27 -6.40 -2.22
CA LEU A 38 2.44 -5.71 -1.70
C LEU A 38 3.72 -6.22 -2.36
N GLU A 39 3.86 -7.53 -2.54
CA GLU A 39 5.03 -8.10 -3.21
C GLU A 39 5.13 -7.61 -4.65
N GLU A 40 4.01 -7.51 -5.37
CA GLU A 40 4.00 -6.97 -6.71
C GLU A 40 4.47 -5.52 -6.74
N LEU A 41 3.99 -4.69 -5.81
CA LEU A 41 4.37 -3.30 -5.73
C LEU A 41 5.84 -3.11 -5.40
N ILE A 42 6.36 -3.97 -4.52
CA ILE A 42 7.78 -3.94 -4.19
C ILE A 42 8.63 -4.28 -5.41
N ARG A 43 8.21 -5.28 -6.20
CA ARG A 43 8.90 -5.64 -7.44
C ARG A 43 8.83 -4.54 -8.48
N GLU A 44 7.77 -3.72 -8.46
CA GLU A 44 7.63 -2.57 -9.35
C GLU A 44 8.49 -1.38 -8.92
N GLN A 45 9.26 -1.55 -7.85
CA GLN A 45 10.25 -0.56 -7.38
C GLN A 45 9.64 0.76 -6.91
N TYR A 46 8.53 0.70 -6.21
CA TYR A 46 7.99 1.87 -5.53
C TYR A 46 8.91 2.27 -4.38
N ASP A 47 9.14 3.56 -4.24
CA ASP A 47 9.96 4.10 -3.15
C ASP A 47 9.17 4.15 -1.85
N MET A 48 7.87 4.36 -1.95
CA MET A 48 7.01 4.49 -0.78
C MET A 48 5.68 3.81 -1.04
N ILE A 49 5.26 2.99 -0.09
CA ILE A 49 3.94 2.34 -0.11
C ILE A 49 3.19 2.80 1.13
N ILE A 50 2.04 3.45 0.92
CA ILE A 50 1.19 3.89 2.02
C ILE A 50 0.00 2.96 2.08
N ILE A 51 -0.12 2.19 3.15
CA ILE A 51 -1.15 1.18 3.30
C ILE A 51 -2.12 1.56 4.42
N SER A 52 -3.42 1.27 4.23
CA SER A 52 -4.40 1.54 5.26
C SER A 52 -4.16 0.65 6.48
N ASN A 53 -4.52 1.14 7.65
CA ASN A 53 -4.38 0.36 8.89
C ASN A 53 -5.13 -0.97 8.81
N GLU A 54 -6.32 -0.97 8.23
CA GLU A 54 -7.11 -2.18 8.05
C GLU A 54 -6.35 -3.25 7.27
N LEU A 55 -5.78 -2.88 6.12
CA LEU A 55 -5.04 -3.82 5.29
C LEU A 55 -3.73 -4.26 5.92
N SER A 56 -3.12 -3.41 6.75
CA SER A 56 -1.83 -3.74 7.35
C SER A 56 -1.90 -5.00 8.22
N TYR A 57 -3.06 -5.28 8.81
CA TYR A 57 -3.23 -6.49 9.60
C TYR A 57 -3.12 -7.78 8.79
N PHE A 58 -3.35 -7.70 7.49
CA PHE A 58 -3.26 -8.86 6.61
C PHE A 58 -1.86 -9.10 6.05
N SER A 59 -0.93 -8.19 6.31
CA SER A 59 0.42 -8.25 5.75
C SER A 59 1.50 -7.88 6.75
N GLU A 60 1.28 -8.17 8.03
CA GLU A 60 2.22 -7.80 9.08
C GLU A 60 3.64 -8.30 8.86
N ASN A 61 3.79 -9.55 8.40
CA ASN A 61 5.11 -10.14 8.19
C ASN A 61 5.87 -9.45 7.07
N ILE A 62 5.19 -9.15 5.97
CA ILE A 62 5.80 -8.45 4.85
C ILE A 62 6.17 -7.03 5.24
N ILE A 63 5.26 -6.34 5.94
CA ILE A 63 5.51 -4.98 6.38
C ILE A 63 6.73 -4.93 7.29
N ARG A 64 6.85 -5.82 8.27
CA ARG A 64 8.00 -5.87 9.16
C ARG A 64 9.30 -6.13 8.40
N LYS A 65 9.25 -7.06 7.45
CA LYS A 65 10.42 -7.41 6.66
C LYS A 65 10.98 -6.21 5.91
N TYR A 66 10.11 -5.45 5.26
CA TYR A 66 10.54 -4.32 4.42
C TYR A 66 10.67 -3.00 5.16
N GLN A 67 10.09 -2.85 6.34
CA GLN A 67 10.30 -1.66 7.15
C GLN A 67 11.77 -1.53 7.60
N LYS A 68 12.49 -2.63 7.61
CA LYS A 68 13.90 -2.63 7.95
C LYS A 68 14.80 -2.41 6.74
N SER A 69 14.20 -2.34 5.55
CA SER A 69 14.96 -2.13 4.32
C SER A 69 15.21 -0.64 4.10
N ASP A 70 16.40 -0.30 3.61
CA ASP A 70 16.73 1.07 3.28
C ASP A 70 16.20 1.47 1.90
N ASN A 71 15.71 0.50 1.12
CA ASN A 71 15.32 0.73 -0.27
C ASN A 71 13.85 1.09 -0.46
N ILE A 72 13.01 0.85 0.55
CA ILE A 72 11.58 1.10 0.42
C ILE A 72 11.00 1.52 1.77
N ASN A 73 10.06 2.46 1.74
CA ASN A 73 9.35 2.90 2.94
C ASN A 73 7.91 2.39 2.88
N ILE A 74 7.50 1.64 3.91
CA ILE A 74 6.11 1.24 4.05
C ILE A 74 5.52 2.01 5.22
N ILE A 75 4.51 2.83 4.95
CA ILE A 75 3.87 3.69 5.93
C ILE A 75 2.45 3.20 6.17
N ILE A 76 2.08 3.02 7.43
CA ILE A 76 0.72 2.63 7.80
C ILE A 76 -0.09 3.89 8.09
N ASN A 77 -1.19 4.05 7.36
CA ASN A 77 -2.10 5.16 7.57
C ASN A 77 -3.20 4.71 8.53
N TYR A 78 -3.21 5.30 9.73
CA TYR A 78 -4.12 4.91 10.81
C TYR A 78 -5.50 5.56 10.76
N ARG A 79 -5.79 6.31 9.73
CA ARG A 79 -7.12 6.91 9.58
C ARG A 79 -8.07 6.04 8.80
#